data_570f5d9e992b8d7f17239416a5f4a1b6
#
_entry.id   570f5d9e992b8d7f17239416a5f4a1b6
#
_cell.length_a   1.000
_cell.length_b   1.000
_cell.length_c   1.000
_cell.angle_alpha   90.00
_cell.angle_beta   90.00
_cell.angle_gamma   90.00
#
_symmetry.space_group_name_H-M   'P 1'
#
loop_
_entity.id
_entity.type
_entity.pdbx_description
1 polymer ?
#
loop_
_entity_poly.entity_id
_entity_poly.type
_entity_poly.pdbx_seq_one_letter_code
_entity_poly.pdbx_strand_id
1 'polypeptide(L)'
;MSDNRFTDHLGRPIIAVTGMGVITSLGQGLQDNWAALTSGTSGIHKITRFPTEGLSTRISGTVDFIDVPVENAVERSYAFARETTAEAIAQAGLSGDFEGPLFLAAPPVEPEWSARFALADRAPPSQVEGDAYDRFLTAMRQRP
;
A
#
# COMPACT_ATOMS: atom_id res chain seq x y z
N MET A 1 -23.07 22.39 -33.93
CA MET A 1 -23.60 21.30 -33.07
C MET A 1 -22.47 20.84 -32.20
N SER A 2 -22.44 21.22 -30.92
CA SER A 2 -21.42 20.71 -29.99
C SER A 2 -21.66 19.22 -29.77
N ASP A 3 -20.64 18.43 -29.96
CA ASP A 3 -20.65 16.98 -29.76
C ASP A 3 -20.89 16.67 -28.28
N ASN A 4 -22.13 16.40 -27.90
CA ASN A 4 -22.62 16.21 -26.55
C ASN A 4 -22.29 14.82 -25.98
N ARG A 5 -21.35 14.07 -26.63
CA ARG A 5 -21.03 12.67 -26.28
C ARG A 5 -20.27 12.52 -24.99
N PHE A 6 -19.64 13.57 -24.49
CA PHE A 6 -18.78 13.56 -23.30
C PHE A 6 -19.32 14.39 -22.13
N THR A 7 -20.63 14.73 -22.18
CA THR A 7 -21.31 15.44 -21.10
C THR A 7 -22.59 14.72 -20.70
N ASP A 8 -22.93 14.80 -19.41
CA ASP A 8 -24.20 14.30 -18.89
C ASP A 8 -25.37 15.27 -19.25
N HIS A 9 -26.57 14.94 -18.82
CA HIS A 9 -27.76 15.74 -19.06
C HIS A 9 -27.75 17.14 -18.42
N LEU A 10 -26.80 17.39 -17.51
CA LEU A 10 -26.54 18.70 -16.86
C LEU A 10 -25.41 19.46 -17.50
N GLY A 11 -24.82 18.95 -18.60
CA GLY A 11 -23.64 19.56 -19.25
C GLY A 11 -22.33 19.34 -18.52
N ARG A 12 -22.24 18.42 -17.56
CA ARG A 12 -21.00 18.12 -16.83
C ARG A 12 -20.19 17.08 -17.58
N PRO A 13 -18.85 17.17 -17.59
CA PRO A 13 -18.00 16.16 -18.20
C PRO A 13 -18.28 14.76 -17.65
N ILE A 14 -18.40 13.77 -18.51
CA ILE A 14 -18.47 12.36 -18.12
C ILE A 14 -17.03 11.89 -17.90
N ILE A 15 -16.78 11.38 -16.68
CA ILE A 15 -15.50 10.77 -16.33
C ILE A 15 -15.72 9.26 -16.23
N ALA A 16 -14.91 8.51 -16.96
CA ALA A 16 -14.94 7.04 -16.95
C ALA A 16 -13.67 6.49 -16.31
N VAL A 17 -13.83 5.48 -15.45
CA VAL A 17 -12.70 4.64 -15.01
C VAL A 17 -12.47 3.59 -16.07
N THR A 18 -11.35 3.65 -16.78
CA THR A 18 -11.03 2.78 -17.92
C THR A 18 -10.14 1.62 -17.56
N GLY A 19 -9.45 1.70 -16.42
CA GLY A 19 -8.60 0.63 -15.92
C GLY A 19 -8.44 0.70 -14.41
N MET A 20 -8.28 -0.46 -13.79
CA MET A 20 -8.08 -0.62 -12.35
C MET A 20 -6.97 -1.63 -12.10
N GLY A 21 -6.21 -1.43 -11.04
CA GLY A 21 -5.25 -2.40 -10.55
C GLY A 21 -5.34 -2.51 -9.04
N VAL A 22 -5.19 -3.73 -8.52
CA VAL A 22 -5.35 -3.98 -7.09
C VAL A 22 -4.40 -5.07 -6.62
N ILE A 23 -3.80 -4.85 -5.45
CA ILE A 23 -3.05 -5.85 -4.69
C ILE A 23 -3.55 -5.80 -3.26
N THR A 24 -4.00 -6.93 -2.73
CA THR A 24 -4.40 -7.09 -1.34
C THR A 24 -3.88 -8.41 -0.78
N SER A 25 -4.12 -8.66 0.49
CA SER A 25 -3.85 -9.97 1.10
C SER A 25 -4.68 -11.13 0.52
N LEU A 26 -5.65 -10.84 -0.35
CA LEU A 26 -6.44 -11.86 -1.06
C LEU A 26 -5.80 -12.30 -2.37
N GLY A 27 -4.88 -11.50 -2.93
CA GLY A 27 -4.21 -11.83 -4.18
C GLY A 27 -3.73 -10.62 -4.96
N GLN A 28 -3.15 -10.89 -6.12
CA GLN A 28 -2.67 -9.90 -7.06
C GLN A 28 -3.63 -9.82 -8.26
N GLY A 29 -4.03 -8.59 -8.56
CA GLY A 29 -4.93 -8.31 -9.66
C GLY A 29 -6.41 -8.47 -9.32
N LEU A 30 -7.24 -7.95 -10.21
CA LEU A 30 -8.69 -7.94 -10.02
C LEU A 30 -9.31 -9.33 -9.96
N GLN A 31 -8.82 -10.27 -10.75
CA GLN A 31 -9.40 -11.62 -10.84
C GLN A 31 -9.22 -12.40 -9.55
N ASP A 32 -7.99 -12.44 -8.99
CA ASP A 32 -7.70 -13.15 -7.76
C ASP A 32 -8.47 -12.56 -6.59
N ASN A 33 -8.47 -11.23 -6.49
CA ASN A 33 -9.21 -10.52 -5.45
C ASN A 33 -10.71 -10.80 -5.53
N TRP A 34 -11.29 -10.77 -6.75
CA TRP A 34 -12.71 -11.04 -6.96
C TRP A 34 -13.07 -12.49 -6.61
N ALA A 35 -12.26 -13.45 -7.07
CA ALA A 35 -12.46 -14.86 -6.77
C ALA A 35 -12.40 -15.13 -5.26
N ALA A 36 -11.42 -14.56 -4.56
CA ALA A 36 -11.29 -14.72 -3.12
C ALA A 36 -12.49 -14.08 -2.37
N LEU A 37 -12.89 -12.87 -2.74
CA LEU A 37 -14.03 -12.18 -2.15
C LEU A 37 -15.34 -12.97 -2.33
N THR A 38 -15.60 -13.44 -3.54
CA THR A 38 -16.86 -14.16 -3.86
C THR A 38 -16.91 -15.57 -3.28
N SER A 39 -15.74 -16.19 -3.03
CA SER A 39 -15.67 -17.49 -2.34
C SER A 39 -15.69 -17.36 -0.81
N GLY A 40 -15.67 -16.14 -0.25
CA GLY A 40 -15.58 -15.92 1.19
C GLY A 40 -14.20 -16.25 1.77
N THR A 41 -13.15 -16.28 0.96
CA THR A 41 -11.78 -16.50 1.41
C THR A 41 -11.30 -15.32 2.25
N SER A 42 -10.73 -15.59 3.42
CA SER A 42 -10.16 -14.57 4.28
C SER A 42 -8.71 -14.29 3.89
N GLY A 43 -8.37 -13.00 3.72
CA GLY A 43 -6.99 -12.56 3.58
C GLY A 43 -6.29 -12.28 4.91
N ILE A 44 -6.97 -12.55 6.04
CA ILE A 44 -6.37 -12.39 7.38
C ILE A 44 -5.66 -13.68 7.77
N HIS A 45 -4.37 -13.59 8.05
CA HIS A 45 -3.55 -14.73 8.42
C HIS A 45 -2.49 -14.35 9.47
N LYS A 46 -1.75 -15.34 9.95
CA LYS A 46 -0.67 -15.10 10.92
C LYS A 46 0.40 -14.23 10.30
N ILE A 47 0.85 -13.22 11.05
CA ILE A 47 1.94 -12.34 10.63
C ILE A 47 3.24 -13.16 10.63
N THR A 48 3.94 -13.16 9.49
CA THR A 48 5.22 -13.84 9.28
C THR A 48 6.39 -12.90 9.03
N ARG A 49 6.10 -11.62 8.77
CA ARG A 49 7.08 -10.61 8.37
C ARG A 49 7.97 -10.11 9.50
N PHE A 50 7.53 -10.26 10.74
CA PHE A 50 8.28 -9.84 11.92
C PHE A 50 7.85 -10.66 13.15
N PRO A 51 8.67 -10.71 14.21
CA PRO A 51 8.32 -11.36 15.46
C PRO A 51 7.07 -10.73 16.10
N THR A 52 6.13 -11.57 16.53
CA THR A 52 4.85 -11.13 17.11
C THR A 52 4.72 -11.45 18.58
N GLU A 53 5.79 -11.92 19.22
CA GLU A 53 5.85 -12.21 20.65
C GLU A 53 5.63 -10.91 21.44
N GLY A 54 4.74 -10.97 22.40
CA GLY A 54 4.38 -9.79 23.22
C GLY A 54 3.39 -8.82 22.58
N LEU A 55 2.99 -9.01 21.31
CA LEU A 55 1.96 -8.21 20.69
C LEU A 55 0.55 -8.75 21.03
N SER A 56 -0.39 -7.84 21.20
CA SER A 56 -1.80 -8.17 21.44
C SER A 56 -2.47 -8.81 20.21
N THR A 57 -1.98 -8.52 19.01
CA THR A 57 -2.49 -9.06 17.75
C THR A 57 -1.36 -9.74 16.99
N ARG A 58 -1.64 -10.97 16.49
CA ARG A 58 -0.68 -11.79 15.75
C ARG A 58 -1.15 -12.14 14.34
N ILE A 59 -2.25 -11.56 13.92
CA ILE A 59 -2.86 -11.77 12.60
C ILE A 59 -3.06 -10.44 11.90
N SER A 60 -2.91 -10.42 10.58
CA SER A 60 -3.12 -9.24 9.74
C SER A 60 -3.40 -9.66 8.29
N GLY A 61 -3.93 -8.75 7.50
CA GLY A 61 -4.01 -8.90 6.06
C GLY A 61 -2.73 -8.42 5.40
N THR A 62 -1.66 -9.19 5.50
CA THR A 62 -0.38 -8.86 4.87
C THR A 62 -0.29 -9.41 3.45
N VAL A 63 0.43 -8.70 2.58
CA VAL A 63 0.76 -9.15 1.22
C VAL A 63 2.17 -9.75 1.29
N ASP A 64 2.26 -11.08 1.24
CA ASP A 64 3.53 -11.78 1.46
C ASP A 64 4.09 -12.44 0.18
N PHE A 65 3.37 -12.34 -0.94
CA PHE A 65 3.73 -12.95 -2.23
C PHE A 65 4.51 -12.03 -3.18
N ILE A 66 4.80 -10.79 -2.80
CA ILE A 66 5.66 -9.90 -3.60
C ILE A 66 7.12 -10.11 -3.19
N ASP A 67 7.95 -10.38 -4.19
CA ASP A 67 9.39 -10.64 -4.02
C ASP A 67 10.16 -9.32 -3.78
N VAL A 68 9.98 -8.77 -2.59
CA VAL A 68 10.71 -7.60 -2.09
C VAL A 68 11.12 -7.88 -0.65
N PRO A 69 12.37 -7.56 -0.25
CA PRO A 69 12.84 -7.77 1.12
C PRO A 69 11.87 -7.21 2.14
N VAL A 70 11.59 -8.00 3.18
CA VAL A 70 10.60 -7.68 4.23
C VAL A 70 10.98 -6.39 4.97
N GLU A 71 12.28 -6.14 5.10
CA GLU A 71 12.86 -5.02 5.83
C GLU A 71 12.78 -3.69 5.05
N ASN A 72 12.42 -3.73 3.76
CA ASN A 72 12.40 -2.52 2.93
C ASN A 72 10.97 -2.06 2.63
N ALA A 73 10.39 -1.26 3.54
CA ALA A 73 9.04 -0.73 3.39
C ALA A 73 8.89 0.21 2.18
N VAL A 74 9.94 0.95 1.82
CA VAL A 74 9.94 1.86 0.67
C VAL A 74 9.88 1.09 -0.64
N GLU A 75 10.74 0.07 -0.80
CA GLU A 75 10.73 -0.79 -2.00
C GLU A 75 9.41 -1.55 -2.15
N ARG A 76 8.84 -2.02 -1.03
CA ARG A 76 7.53 -2.68 -1.05
C ARG A 76 6.42 -1.73 -1.50
N SER A 77 6.38 -0.51 -0.97
CA SER A 77 5.40 0.49 -1.38
C SER A 77 5.55 0.84 -2.87
N TYR A 78 6.79 0.96 -3.34
CA TYR A 78 7.08 1.19 -4.75
C TYR A 78 6.64 0.00 -5.62
N ALA A 79 6.92 -1.24 -5.20
CA ALA A 79 6.49 -2.43 -5.93
C ALA A 79 4.96 -2.50 -6.05
N PHE A 80 4.22 -2.24 -4.96
CA PHE A 80 2.76 -2.18 -5.00
C PHE A 80 2.24 -1.12 -5.97
N ALA A 81 2.79 0.09 -5.89
CA ALA A 81 2.39 1.18 -6.78
C ALA A 81 2.67 0.84 -8.25
N ARG A 82 3.84 0.28 -8.53
CA ARG A 82 4.24 -0.12 -9.89
C ARG A 82 3.32 -1.19 -10.46
N GLU A 83 3.10 -2.27 -9.73
CA GLU A 83 2.29 -3.41 -10.20
C GLU A 83 0.82 -3.00 -10.41
N THR A 84 0.23 -2.28 -9.46
CA THR A 84 -1.16 -1.83 -9.60
C THR A 84 -1.34 -0.81 -10.71
N THR A 85 -0.38 0.09 -10.90
CA THR A 85 -0.42 1.06 -12.00
C THR A 85 -0.27 0.36 -13.35
N ALA A 86 0.65 -0.60 -13.47
CA ALA A 86 0.84 -1.36 -14.70
C ALA A 86 -0.43 -2.14 -15.08
N GLU A 87 -1.09 -2.79 -14.12
CA GLU A 87 -2.36 -3.48 -14.35
C GLU A 87 -3.45 -2.52 -14.83
N ALA A 88 -3.59 -1.35 -14.18
CA ALA A 88 -4.58 -0.35 -14.55
C ALA A 88 -4.36 0.20 -15.97
N ILE A 89 -3.10 0.48 -16.34
CA ILE A 89 -2.72 0.94 -17.68
C ILE A 89 -3.01 -0.14 -18.72
N ALA A 90 -2.64 -1.38 -18.44
CA ALA A 90 -2.89 -2.50 -19.35
C ALA A 90 -4.40 -2.74 -19.55
N GLN A 91 -5.19 -2.71 -18.49
CA GLN A 91 -6.65 -2.85 -18.56
C GLN A 91 -7.31 -1.71 -19.33
N ALA A 92 -6.78 -0.50 -19.23
CA ALA A 92 -7.24 0.66 -20.00
C ALA A 92 -6.88 0.58 -21.48
N GLY A 93 -6.10 -0.41 -21.93
CA GLY A 93 -5.61 -0.54 -23.28
C GLY A 93 -4.60 0.53 -23.69
N LEU A 94 -3.92 1.13 -22.70
CA LEU A 94 -2.89 2.13 -22.93
C LEU A 94 -1.53 1.46 -23.06
N SER A 95 -0.64 2.05 -23.86
CA SER A 95 0.75 1.61 -23.99
C SER A 95 1.58 2.04 -22.78
N GLY A 96 2.75 1.38 -22.56
CA GLY A 96 3.61 1.65 -21.42
C GLY A 96 4.14 3.08 -21.29
N ASP A 97 4.08 3.88 -22.36
CA ASP A 97 4.51 5.29 -22.36
C ASP A 97 3.30 6.21 -22.12
N PHE A 98 2.69 6.08 -20.94
CA PHE A 98 1.59 6.95 -20.54
C PHE A 98 2.13 8.30 -20.06
N GLU A 99 1.92 9.35 -20.85
CA GLU A 99 2.38 10.72 -20.55
C GLU A 99 1.39 11.53 -19.68
N GLY A 100 0.34 10.91 -19.17
CA GLY A 100 -0.65 11.59 -18.34
C GLY A 100 -0.18 11.86 -16.92
N PRO A 101 -0.86 12.74 -16.18
CA PRO A 101 -0.53 13.01 -14.78
C PRO A 101 -0.77 11.78 -13.91
N LEU A 102 0.17 11.49 -13.00
CA LEU A 102 0.04 10.47 -11.97
C LEU A 102 -0.15 11.14 -10.61
N PHE A 103 -1.26 10.82 -9.94
CA PHE A 103 -1.52 11.23 -8.56
C PHE A 103 -1.45 10.00 -7.67
N LEU A 104 -0.41 9.91 -6.84
CA LEU A 104 -0.17 8.79 -5.93
C LEU A 104 -0.34 9.24 -4.48
N ALA A 105 -1.29 8.65 -3.77
CA ALA A 105 -1.35 8.74 -2.31
C ALA A 105 -0.44 7.65 -1.72
N ALA A 106 0.62 8.07 -1.06
CA ALA A 106 1.54 7.17 -0.38
C ALA A 106 1.51 7.44 1.13
N PRO A 107 1.65 6.41 1.98
CA PRO A 107 1.82 6.64 3.41
C PRO A 107 3.13 7.40 3.66
N PRO A 108 3.23 8.16 4.74
CA PRO A 108 4.50 8.72 5.16
C PRO A 108 5.51 7.59 5.37
N VAL A 109 6.80 7.88 5.17
CA VAL A 109 7.87 6.90 5.36
C VAL A 109 7.75 6.29 6.75
N GLU A 110 7.41 5.01 6.80
CA GLU A 110 7.37 4.26 8.04
C GLU A 110 8.77 3.73 8.36
N PRO A 111 9.19 3.79 9.63
CA PRO A 111 10.45 3.17 10.03
C PRO A 111 10.34 1.66 9.87
N GLU A 112 11.43 1.07 9.44
CA GLU A 112 11.57 -0.37 9.39
C GLU A 112 11.30 -0.99 10.76
N TRP A 113 10.71 -2.17 10.79
CA TRP A 113 10.36 -2.88 12.02
C TRP A 113 11.56 -3.05 12.97
N SER A 114 12.74 -3.33 12.41
CA SER A 114 13.98 -3.43 13.19
C SER A 114 14.31 -2.13 13.94
N ALA A 115 14.09 -0.98 13.32
CA ALA A 115 14.28 0.32 13.97
C ALA A 115 13.21 0.58 15.05
N ARG A 116 11.95 0.17 14.81
CA ARG A 116 10.87 0.28 15.80
C ARG A 116 11.15 -0.57 17.04
N PHE A 117 11.58 -1.82 16.86
CA PHE A 117 11.94 -2.69 17.98
C PHE A 117 13.16 -2.15 18.74
N ALA A 118 14.19 -1.70 18.03
CA ALA A 118 15.36 -1.10 18.69
C ALA A 118 15.02 0.17 19.48
N LEU A 119 14.01 0.92 19.09
CA LEU A 119 13.49 2.06 19.86
C LEU A 119 12.71 1.60 21.09
N ALA A 120 11.83 0.60 20.93
CA ALA A 120 11.05 0.04 22.03
C ALA A 120 11.95 -0.58 23.11
N ASP A 121 13.01 -1.31 22.71
CA ASP A 121 13.96 -1.93 23.63
C ASP A 121 14.80 -0.91 24.43
N ARG A 122 14.97 0.30 23.90
CA ARG A 122 15.74 1.37 24.55
C ARG A 122 14.91 2.29 25.43
N ALA A 123 13.61 2.29 25.28
CA ALA A 123 12.70 3.15 26.03
C ALA A 123 12.13 2.41 27.25
N PRO A 124 12.35 2.86 28.49
CA PRO A 124 11.62 2.31 29.62
C PRO A 124 10.12 2.51 29.45
N PRO A 125 9.28 1.54 29.87
CA PRO A 125 7.83 1.54 29.63
C PRO A 125 7.08 2.81 30.08
N SER A 126 7.62 3.53 31.05
CA SER A 126 7.03 4.76 31.59
C SER A 126 7.34 6.04 30.79
N GLN A 127 8.15 5.97 29.74
CA GLN A 127 8.58 7.13 28.94
C GLN A 127 8.19 7.02 27.45
N VAL A 128 7.27 6.13 27.11
CA VAL A 128 6.97 5.79 25.72
C VAL A 128 6.22 6.89 24.96
N GLU A 129 5.49 7.78 25.66
CA GLU A 129 4.61 8.72 24.96
C GLU A 129 5.27 9.98 24.41
N GLY A 130 6.30 10.52 25.01
CA GLY A 130 6.96 11.75 24.52
C GLY A 130 8.34 11.49 23.87
N ASP A 131 9.25 11.01 24.66
CA ASP A 131 10.66 10.87 24.25
C ASP A 131 10.93 9.81 23.17
N ALA A 132 10.12 8.77 23.08
CA ALA A 132 10.30 7.72 22.07
C ALA A 132 9.86 8.22 20.68
N TYR A 133 8.79 8.99 20.63
CA TYR A 133 8.29 9.59 19.40
C TYR A 133 9.25 10.67 18.88
N ASP A 134 9.79 11.51 19.76
CA ASP A 134 10.76 12.55 19.38
C ASP A 134 12.10 11.96 18.92
N ARG A 135 12.58 10.89 19.58
CA ARG A 135 13.77 10.14 19.12
C ARG A 135 13.53 9.46 17.77
N PHE A 136 12.34 8.91 17.57
CA PHE A 136 11.91 8.34 16.31
C PHE A 136 11.90 9.39 15.20
N LEU A 137 11.27 10.55 15.41
CA LEU A 137 11.26 11.66 14.46
C LEU A 137 12.68 12.18 14.16
N THR A 138 13.54 12.22 15.16
CA THR A 138 14.93 12.64 15.01
C THR A 138 15.74 11.65 14.17
N ALA A 139 15.56 10.34 14.43
CA ALA A 139 16.19 9.28 13.62
C ALA A 139 15.71 9.29 12.16
N MET A 140 14.43 9.59 11.94
CA MET A 140 13.85 9.74 10.61
C MET A 140 14.44 10.91 9.83
N ARG A 141 14.70 12.04 10.50
CA ARG A 141 15.26 13.25 9.87
C ARG A 141 16.74 13.13 9.53
N GLN A 142 17.45 12.17 10.14
CA GLN A 142 18.90 11.97 9.95
C GLN A 142 19.24 10.93 8.88
N ARG A 143 18.23 10.34 8.20
CA ARG A 143 18.50 9.43 7.07
C ARG A 143 18.81 10.25 5.81
N PRO A 144 19.89 9.88 5.06
CA PRO A 144 20.22 10.50 3.78
C PRO A 144 19.16 10.24 2.72
#